data_b1b8d4f45375584803bf25a857b6fb9b
#
_entry.id   b1b8d4f45375584803bf25a857b6fb9b
#
_cell.length_a   1.000
_cell.length_b   1.000
_cell.length_c   1.000
_cell.angle_alpha   90.00
_cell.angle_beta   90.00
_cell.angle_gamma   90.00
#
_symmetry.space_group_name_H-M   'P 1'
#
loop_
_entity.id
_entity.type
_entity.pdbx_description
1 polymer ?
#
loop_
_entity_poly.entity_id
_entity_poly.type
_entity_poly.pdbx_seq_one_letter_code
_entity_poly.pdbx_strand_id
1 'polypeptide(L)'
;MSKKKHEEEIPEIQETPEEETTAAEPEVQAEPEVNPLEEQLKAEKDRYLRLAAEYDNFRKRSAKERETIFADVRGDTVLKFLPVYDNLSRALAQDTADEAYRKGVEMTMNQLKGILEGMGVTDIEALGQTFDPNLHNAVMHIDDENYGESEIVLEFQKGFKMGEKVIRFSMVQVAN
;
A
#
# COMPACT_ATOMS: atom_id res chain seq x y z
N MET A 1 6.44 42.56 -45.28
CA MET A 1 5.78 43.88 -45.21
C MET A 1 5.81 44.26 -43.75
N SER A 2 6.76 45.00 -43.34
CA SER A 2 7.05 46.42 -43.45
C SER A 2 6.34 47.28 -42.39
N LYS A 3 7.19 47.84 -41.53
CA LYS A 3 7.19 49.20 -40.95
C LYS A 3 6.24 49.46 -39.75
N LYS A 4 6.59 50.24 -38.72
CA LYS A 4 7.66 51.25 -38.55
C LYS A 4 7.81 51.56 -37.06
N LYS A 5 9.02 51.85 -36.65
CA LYS A 5 9.45 52.62 -35.47
C LYS A 5 8.75 53.99 -35.38
N HIS A 6 8.56 54.43 -34.15
CA HIS A 6 8.66 55.86 -33.85
C HIS A 6 9.36 56.08 -32.51
N GLU A 7 10.53 56.62 -32.60
CA GLU A 7 11.32 57.30 -31.57
C GLU A 7 10.89 58.78 -31.59
N GLU A 8 10.73 59.39 -30.44
CA GLU A 8 10.83 60.85 -30.21
C GLU A 8 11.29 61.10 -28.79
N GLU A 9 12.33 61.54 -28.67
CA GLU A 9 13.29 62.54 -28.29
C GLU A 9 12.88 63.41 -27.11
N ILE A 10 13.87 63.51 -26.21
CA ILE A 10 14.00 64.36 -25.01
C ILE A 10 14.17 65.83 -25.39
N PRO A 11 13.84 66.77 -24.49
CA PRO A 11 14.90 67.72 -24.17
C PRO A 11 15.14 67.97 -22.68
N GLU A 12 16.43 67.96 -22.36
CA GLU A 12 17.11 68.52 -21.21
C GLU A 12 16.81 69.99 -21.02
N ILE A 13 16.60 70.43 -19.77
CA ILE A 13 16.89 71.81 -19.35
C ILE A 13 17.53 71.78 -17.95
N GLN A 14 18.64 72.56 -17.86
CA GLN A 14 19.63 72.65 -16.80
C GLN A 14 19.18 73.44 -15.56
N GLU A 15 19.78 73.09 -14.45
CA GLU A 15 20.29 73.77 -13.25
C GLU A 15 19.92 75.21 -13.00
N THR A 16 19.61 75.60 -11.80
CA THR A 16 20.53 75.94 -10.69
C THR A 16 19.78 76.32 -9.40
N PRO A 17 20.46 76.46 -8.26
CA PRO A 17 19.98 76.17 -6.91
C PRO A 17 19.57 77.45 -6.13
N GLU A 18 18.69 77.23 -5.14
CA GLU A 18 18.65 78.17 -3.97
C GLU A 18 18.21 77.36 -2.69
N GLU A 19 19.05 77.51 -1.73
CA GLU A 19 18.83 77.07 -0.30
C GLU A 19 17.66 77.80 0.29
N GLU A 20 16.82 77.13 1.04
CA GLU A 20 16.33 77.64 2.30
C GLU A 20 15.79 76.49 3.22
N THR A 21 16.40 76.44 4.36
CA THR A 21 16.04 75.72 5.56
C THR A 21 14.58 75.95 6.00
N THR A 22 13.85 74.93 6.33
CA THR A 22 13.03 74.90 7.58
C THR A 22 12.42 73.53 7.88
N ALA A 23 12.64 73.14 9.10
CA ALA A 23 11.80 72.32 9.99
C ALA A 23 11.38 70.91 9.56
N ALA A 24 12.07 69.93 10.15
CA ALA A 24 11.63 68.56 10.28
C ALA A 24 10.31 68.49 11.06
N GLU A 25 9.24 68.12 10.37
CA GLU A 25 8.09 67.47 11.01
C GLU A 25 8.35 65.95 11.02
N PRO A 26 8.10 65.27 12.13
CA PRO A 26 8.26 63.82 12.15
C PRO A 26 7.15 63.21 11.29
N GLU A 27 7.53 62.54 10.19
CA GLU A 27 6.66 61.60 9.51
C GLU A 27 6.24 60.53 10.51
N VAL A 28 5.03 60.67 11.01
CA VAL A 28 4.30 59.58 11.65
C VAL A 28 4.12 58.53 10.58
N GLN A 29 4.95 57.49 10.60
CA GLN A 29 4.72 56.28 9.86
C GLN A 29 3.38 55.74 10.33
N ALA A 30 2.34 55.98 9.56
CA ALA A 30 1.04 55.33 9.75
C ALA A 30 1.30 53.82 9.57
N GLU A 31 1.32 53.08 10.69
CA GLU A 31 1.21 51.62 10.64
C GLU A 31 -0.04 51.32 9.78
N PRO A 32 0.06 50.38 8.82
CA PRO A 32 -1.09 50.01 8.00
C PRO A 32 -2.19 49.51 8.93
N GLU A 33 -3.28 50.28 9.03
CA GLU A 33 -4.49 49.81 9.73
C GLU A 33 -4.94 48.53 9.04
N VAL A 34 -4.57 47.39 9.63
CA VAL A 34 -4.95 46.07 9.14
C VAL A 34 -6.47 45.97 9.31
N ASN A 35 -7.17 45.88 8.20
CA ASN A 35 -8.62 45.82 8.19
C ASN A 35 -9.03 44.51 8.90
N PRO A 36 -9.76 44.58 10.04
CA PRO A 36 -10.11 43.37 10.83
C PRO A 36 -10.89 42.35 10.01
N LEU A 37 -11.55 42.75 8.93
CA LEU A 37 -12.23 41.86 7.99
C LEU A 37 -11.23 41.08 7.14
N GLU A 38 -10.09 41.64 6.79
CA GLU A 38 -9.04 40.93 6.02
C GLU A 38 -8.34 39.88 6.88
N GLU A 39 -8.11 40.18 8.15
CA GLU A 39 -7.56 39.20 9.09
C GLU A 39 -8.53 38.02 9.30
N GLN A 40 -9.81 38.30 9.49
CA GLN A 40 -10.83 37.27 9.59
C GLN A 40 -10.93 36.43 8.33
N LEU A 41 -10.90 37.06 7.15
CA LEU A 41 -10.93 36.35 5.87
C LEU A 41 -9.69 35.45 5.70
N LYS A 42 -8.52 35.93 6.10
CA LYS A 42 -7.28 35.16 6.07
C LYS A 42 -7.37 33.96 7.01
N ALA A 43 -7.80 34.17 8.24
CA ALA A 43 -7.97 33.11 9.23
C ALA A 43 -8.97 32.03 8.77
N GLU A 44 -10.10 32.42 8.18
CA GLU A 44 -11.08 31.47 7.62
C GLU A 44 -10.54 30.73 6.37
N LYS A 45 -9.80 31.40 5.50
CA LYS A 45 -9.12 30.74 4.38
C LYS A 45 -8.11 29.69 4.86
N ASP A 46 -7.30 30.02 5.85
CA ASP A 46 -6.31 29.10 6.42
C ASP A 46 -7.00 27.91 7.07
N ARG A 47 -8.10 28.16 7.78
CA ARG A 47 -8.93 27.11 8.38
C ARG A 47 -9.54 26.19 7.30
N TYR A 48 -10.07 26.78 6.24
CA TYR A 48 -10.64 26.04 5.12
C TYR A 48 -9.59 25.17 4.42
N LEU A 49 -8.42 25.72 4.13
CA LEU A 49 -7.33 24.99 3.51
C LEU A 49 -6.86 23.81 4.37
N ARG A 50 -6.75 24.03 5.69
CA ARG A 50 -6.42 22.94 6.62
C ARG A 50 -7.49 21.86 6.61
N LEU A 51 -8.76 22.25 6.72
CA LEU A 51 -9.88 21.31 6.70
C LEU A 51 -9.96 20.52 5.39
N ALA A 52 -9.71 21.18 4.27
CA ALA A 52 -9.65 20.52 2.95
C ALA A 52 -8.53 19.48 2.90
N ALA A 53 -7.34 19.82 3.41
CA ALA A 53 -6.22 18.88 3.48
C ALA A 53 -6.51 17.69 4.42
N GLU A 54 -7.12 17.95 5.58
CA GLU A 54 -7.54 16.89 6.52
C GLU A 54 -8.58 15.97 5.88
N TYR A 55 -9.55 16.54 5.14
CA TYR A 55 -10.58 15.76 4.45
C TYR A 55 -9.98 14.89 3.32
N ASP A 56 -9.04 15.42 2.54
CA ASP A 56 -8.35 14.63 1.51
C ASP A 56 -7.54 13.48 2.10
N ASN A 57 -6.85 13.73 3.21
CA ASN A 57 -6.13 12.69 3.96
C ASN A 57 -7.09 11.63 4.51
N PHE A 58 -8.20 12.06 5.09
CA PHE A 58 -9.26 11.15 5.58
C PHE A 58 -9.80 10.28 4.44
N ARG A 59 -10.13 10.89 3.29
CA ARG A 59 -10.65 10.17 2.13
C ARG A 59 -9.69 9.10 1.61
N LYS A 60 -8.39 9.44 1.50
CA LYS A 60 -7.34 8.50 1.09
C LYS A 60 -7.21 7.34 2.09
N ARG A 61 -7.19 7.67 3.38
CA ARG A 61 -7.10 6.65 4.44
C ARG A 61 -8.33 5.74 4.43
N SER A 62 -9.54 6.29 4.37
CA SER A 62 -10.78 5.52 4.35
C SER A 62 -10.90 4.60 3.12
N ALA A 63 -10.40 5.03 1.95
CA ALA A 63 -10.33 4.17 0.77
C ALA A 63 -9.41 2.98 1.00
N LYS A 64 -8.21 3.23 1.53
CA LYS A 64 -7.24 2.17 1.86
C LYS A 64 -7.76 1.20 2.93
N GLU A 65 -8.42 1.72 3.97
CA GLU A 65 -9.04 0.90 5.02
C GLU A 65 -10.11 -0.03 4.44
N ARG A 66 -10.95 0.44 3.50
CA ARG A 66 -11.93 -0.42 2.83
C ARG A 66 -11.26 -1.55 2.05
N GLU A 67 -10.23 -1.26 1.27
CA GLU A 67 -9.49 -2.29 0.53
C GLU A 67 -8.90 -3.35 1.47
N THR A 68 -8.33 -2.92 2.60
CA THR A 68 -7.81 -3.83 3.62
C THR A 68 -8.91 -4.70 4.20
N ILE A 69 -10.06 -4.12 4.59
CA ILE A 69 -11.20 -4.87 5.13
C ILE A 69 -11.69 -5.92 4.13
N PHE A 70 -11.80 -5.56 2.83
CA PHE A 70 -12.21 -6.54 1.81
C PHE A 70 -11.21 -7.68 1.67
N ALA A 71 -9.91 -7.39 1.72
CA ALA A 71 -8.86 -8.41 1.69
C ALA A 71 -8.92 -9.31 2.93
N ASP A 72 -9.14 -8.74 4.11
CA ASP A 72 -9.23 -9.47 5.38
C ASP A 72 -10.42 -10.41 5.39
N VAL A 73 -11.62 -9.92 5.07
CA VAL A 73 -12.84 -10.74 5.02
C VAL A 73 -12.71 -11.87 3.99
N ARG A 74 -12.10 -11.58 2.83
CA ARG A 74 -11.84 -12.60 1.83
C ARG A 74 -10.89 -13.67 2.34
N GLY A 75 -9.78 -13.27 2.98
CA GLY A 75 -8.81 -14.20 3.59
C GLY A 75 -9.44 -15.08 4.66
N ASP A 76 -10.23 -14.50 5.57
CA ASP A 76 -10.95 -15.23 6.62
C ASP A 76 -11.98 -16.21 6.05
N THR A 77 -12.63 -15.85 4.96
CA THR A 77 -13.57 -16.74 4.27
C THR A 77 -12.83 -17.92 3.65
N VAL A 78 -11.75 -17.68 2.92
CA VAL A 78 -10.91 -18.73 2.33
C VAL A 78 -10.38 -19.66 3.40
N LEU A 79 -9.88 -19.15 4.53
CA LEU A 79 -9.37 -19.96 5.63
C LEU A 79 -10.38 -21.01 6.11
N LYS A 80 -11.68 -20.66 6.13
CA LYS A 80 -12.75 -21.60 6.51
C LYS A 80 -13.00 -22.71 5.48
N PHE A 81 -12.59 -22.52 4.23
CA PHE A 81 -12.71 -23.51 3.16
C PHE A 81 -11.46 -24.40 3.01
N LEU A 82 -10.30 -23.99 3.55
CA LEU A 82 -9.06 -24.76 3.43
C LEU A 82 -9.16 -26.19 3.99
N PRO A 83 -9.97 -26.52 5.03
CA PRO A 83 -10.17 -27.90 5.43
C PRO A 83 -10.74 -28.81 4.33
N VAL A 84 -11.52 -28.27 3.39
CA VAL A 84 -12.02 -29.01 2.22
C VAL A 84 -10.85 -29.37 1.29
N TYR A 85 -9.95 -28.42 1.06
CA TYR A 85 -8.71 -28.68 0.32
C TYR A 85 -7.86 -29.76 0.96
N ASP A 86 -7.66 -29.70 2.29
CA ASP A 86 -6.88 -30.69 3.04
C ASP A 86 -7.50 -32.11 2.94
N ASN A 87 -8.83 -32.21 3.02
CA ASN A 87 -9.55 -33.46 2.87
C ASN A 87 -9.43 -34.06 1.46
N LEU A 88 -9.53 -33.21 0.43
CA LEU A 88 -9.32 -33.65 -0.97
C LEU A 88 -7.86 -34.07 -1.20
N SER A 89 -6.88 -33.35 -0.66
CA SER A 89 -5.47 -33.74 -0.72
C SER A 89 -5.22 -35.07 -0.07
N ARG A 90 -5.84 -35.33 1.11
CA ARG A 90 -5.75 -36.61 1.81
C ARG A 90 -6.41 -37.74 1.02
N ALA A 91 -7.55 -37.49 0.40
CA ALA A 91 -8.22 -38.44 -0.47
C ALA A 91 -7.38 -38.84 -1.69
N LEU A 92 -6.67 -37.90 -2.29
CA LEU A 92 -5.77 -38.14 -3.42
C LEU A 92 -4.49 -38.91 -3.00
N ALA A 93 -4.04 -38.74 -1.76
CA ALA A 93 -2.88 -39.46 -1.22
C ALA A 93 -3.17 -40.90 -0.85
N GLN A 94 -4.46 -41.32 -0.79
CA GLN A 94 -4.84 -42.70 -0.53
C GLN A 94 -4.76 -43.54 -1.80
N ASP A 95 -4.15 -44.70 -1.68
CA ASP A 95 -4.17 -45.71 -2.73
C ASP A 95 -5.58 -46.26 -2.96
N THR A 96 -6.06 -46.15 -4.16
CA THR A 96 -7.37 -46.71 -4.58
C THR A 96 -7.21 -47.42 -5.92
N ALA A 97 -7.86 -48.59 -6.03
CA ALA A 97 -7.93 -49.32 -7.29
C ALA A 97 -8.98 -48.72 -8.26
N ASP A 98 -9.82 -47.81 -7.81
CA ASP A 98 -10.84 -47.18 -8.63
C ASP A 98 -10.28 -45.91 -9.27
N GLU A 99 -9.79 -46.02 -10.49
CA GLU A 99 -9.27 -44.91 -11.27
C GLU A 99 -10.33 -43.85 -11.60
N ALA A 100 -11.60 -44.26 -11.76
CA ALA A 100 -12.69 -43.31 -12.05
C ALA A 100 -12.95 -42.42 -10.84
N TYR A 101 -12.95 -42.97 -9.63
CA TYR A 101 -13.04 -42.23 -8.38
C TYR A 101 -11.86 -41.25 -8.23
N ARG A 102 -10.62 -41.74 -8.39
CA ARG A 102 -9.42 -40.91 -8.30
C ARG A 102 -9.47 -39.71 -9.25
N LYS A 103 -9.82 -39.96 -10.48
CA LYS A 103 -9.96 -38.89 -11.52
C LYS A 103 -11.05 -37.89 -11.13
N GLY A 104 -12.16 -38.31 -10.58
CA GLY A 104 -13.23 -37.44 -10.08
C GLY A 104 -12.76 -36.51 -8.97
N VAL A 105 -12.02 -37.04 -8.00
CA VAL A 105 -11.45 -36.24 -6.89
C VAL A 105 -10.40 -35.28 -7.42
N GLU A 106 -9.54 -35.70 -8.36
CA GLU A 106 -8.53 -34.84 -8.98
C GLU A 106 -9.16 -33.66 -9.75
N MET A 107 -10.22 -33.93 -10.51
CA MET A 107 -10.97 -32.87 -11.21
C MET A 107 -11.56 -31.87 -10.22
N THR A 108 -12.13 -32.34 -9.11
CA THR A 108 -12.69 -31.48 -8.05
C THR A 108 -11.60 -30.63 -7.39
N MET A 109 -10.43 -31.22 -7.11
CA MET A 109 -9.28 -30.50 -6.56
C MET A 109 -8.78 -29.42 -7.52
N ASN A 110 -8.65 -29.74 -8.80
CA ASN A 110 -8.22 -28.78 -9.82
C ASN A 110 -9.21 -27.63 -9.97
N GLN A 111 -10.51 -27.91 -9.91
CA GLN A 111 -11.54 -26.87 -9.91
C GLN A 111 -11.43 -25.98 -8.67
N LEU A 112 -11.23 -26.54 -7.48
CA LEU A 112 -11.04 -25.76 -6.25
C LEU A 112 -9.79 -24.89 -6.33
N LYS A 113 -8.67 -25.43 -6.83
CA LYS A 113 -7.43 -24.63 -7.06
C LYS A 113 -7.69 -23.46 -8.00
N GLY A 114 -8.35 -23.68 -9.13
CA GLY A 114 -8.68 -22.61 -10.08
C GLY A 114 -9.57 -21.52 -9.45
N ILE A 115 -10.49 -21.88 -8.55
CA ILE A 115 -11.31 -20.91 -7.81
C ILE A 115 -10.42 -20.08 -6.84
N LEU A 116 -9.52 -20.73 -6.11
CA LEU A 116 -8.61 -20.06 -5.18
C LEU A 116 -7.67 -19.10 -5.92
N GLU A 117 -7.08 -19.54 -7.03
CA GLU A 117 -6.24 -18.71 -7.91
C GLU A 117 -7.02 -17.50 -8.47
N GLY A 118 -8.26 -17.72 -8.91
CA GLY A 118 -9.15 -16.64 -9.36
C GLY A 118 -9.48 -15.60 -8.29
N MET A 119 -9.37 -15.98 -7.00
CA MET A 119 -9.48 -15.06 -5.86
C MET A 119 -8.13 -14.43 -5.46
N GLY A 120 -7.03 -14.75 -6.18
CA GLY A 120 -5.68 -14.29 -5.88
C GLY A 120 -5.01 -15.02 -4.72
N VAL A 121 -5.49 -16.22 -4.40
CA VAL A 121 -4.93 -17.10 -3.37
C VAL A 121 -3.99 -18.11 -4.03
N THR A 122 -2.74 -18.14 -3.57
CA THR A 122 -1.71 -19.06 -4.04
C THR A 122 -1.22 -19.93 -2.90
N ASP A 123 -0.81 -21.15 -3.20
CA ASP A 123 -0.14 -22.02 -2.24
C ASP A 123 1.29 -21.51 -1.97
N ILE A 124 1.80 -21.85 -0.80
CA ILE A 124 3.17 -21.60 -0.38
C ILE A 124 3.97 -22.86 -0.68
N GLU A 125 4.97 -22.74 -1.59
CA GLU A 125 5.89 -23.83 -1.86
C GLU A 125 6.87 -23.95 -0.70
N ALA A 126 6.78 -25.03 0.05
CA ALA A 126 7.58 -25.25 1.25
C ALA A 126 8.65 -26.35 1.07
N LEU A 127 8.33 -27.47 0.41
CA LEU A 127 9.24 -28.62 0.26
C LEU A 127 10.55 -28.24 -0.43
N GLY A 128 11.68 -28.58 0.20
CA GLY A 128 13.02 -28.32 -0.33
C GLY A 128 13.44 -26.85 -0.28
N GLN A 129 12.64 -25.99 0.38
CA GLN A 129 13.00 -24.59 0.61
C GLN A 129 13.59 -24.41 2.01
N THR A 130 14.32 -23.30 2.19
CA THR A 130 14.79 -22.89 3.51
C THR A 130 13.61 -22.39 4.35
N PHE A 131 13.57 -22.71 5.63
CA PHE A 131 12.53 -22.29 6.54
C PHE A 131 12.47 -20.75 6.66
N ASP A 132 11.28 -20.19 6.45
CA ASP A 132 10.98 -18.78 6.68
C ASP A 132 9.85 -18.65 7.71
N PRO A 133 10.10 -18.06 8.89
CA PRO A 133 9.07 -17.87 9.93
C PRO A 133 7.86 -17.04 9.49
N ASN A 134 7.99 -16.23 8.41
CA ASN A 134 6.89 -15.45 7.89
C ASN A 134 5.91 -16.27 7.02
N LEU A 135 6.33 -17.45 6.54
CA LEU A 135 5.56 -18.30 5.62
C LEU A 135 5.26 -19.67 6.22
N HIS A 136 6.14 -20.17 7.09
CA HIS A 136 6.15 -21.54 7.57
C HIS A 136 6.02 -21.62 9.09
N ASN A 137 5.41 -22.71 9.56
CA ASN A 137 5.32 -23.07 10.96
C ASN A 137 5.98 -24.44 11.16
N ALA A 138 7.17 -24.46 11.75
CA ALA A 138 7.89 -25.68 12.07
C ALA A 138 7.22 -26.39 13.25
N VAL A 139 6.67 -27.58 13.00
CA VAL A 139 6.02 -28.42 14.01
C VAL A 139 6.89 -29.57 14.46
N MET A 140 7.86 -29.96 13.64
CA MET A 140 8.84 -30.99 13.92
C MET A 140 10.22 -30.58 13.42
N HIS A 141 11.26 -31.10 14.10
CA HIS A 141 12.64 -30.95 13.72
C HIS A 141 13.29 -32.34 13.65
N ILE A 142 14.21 -32.54 12.72
CA ILE A 142 15.04 -33.74 12.59
C ILE A 142 16.49 -33.32 12.38
N ASP A 143 17.41 -34.14 12.90
CA ASP A 143 18.83 -34.06 12.58
C ASP A 143 19.13 -35.12 11.51
N ASP A 144 19.40 -34.71 10.29
CA ASP A 144 19.70 -35.61 9.16
C ASP A 144 20.74 -34.95 8.23
N GLU A 145 21.92 -35.56 8.15
CA GLU A 145 23.07 -35.10 7.37
C GLU A 145 22.82 -35.04 5.85
N ASN A 146 21.72 -35.64 5.34
CA ASN A 146 21.37 -35.61 3.91
C ASN A 146 20.70 -34.29 3.49
N TYR A 147 20.30 -33.44 4.43
CA TYR A 147 19.59 -32.18 4.19
C TYR A 147 20.44 -30.98 4.61
N GLY A 148 20.15 -29.84 4.02
CA GLY A 148 20.80 -28.58 4.36
C GLY A 148 20.36 -28.02 5.71
N GLU A 149 21.02 -26.98 6.16
CA GLU A 149 20.65 -26.26 7.39
C GLU A 149 19.31 -25.57 7.21
N SER A 150 18.38 -25.81 8.14
CA SER A 150 17.02 -25.27 8.14
C SER A 150 16.22 -25.59 6.86
N GLU A 151 16.51 -26.72 6.22
CA GLU A 151 15.78 -27.17 5.03
C GLU A 151 14.45 -27.83 5.40
N ILE A 152 13.39 -27.53 4.64
CA ILE A 152 12.07 -28.14 4.84
C ILE A 152 12.02 -29.50 4.16
N VAL A 153 11.95 -30.57 4.93
CA VAL A 153 11.99 -31.96 4.45
C VAL A 153 10.61 -32.56 4.24
N LEU A 154 9.61 -32.07 4.98
CA LEU A 154 8.23 -32.56 4.87
C LEU A 154 7.24 -31.43 5.12
N GLU A 155 6.15 -31.43 4.34
CA GLU A 155 5.02 -30.55 4.52
C GLU A 155 3.80 -31.36 4.99
N PHE A 156 3.37 -31.16 6.23
CA PHE A 156 2.19 -31.82 6.79
C PHE A 156 0.89 -31.17 6.32
N GLN A 157 0.91 -29.86 6.13
CA GLN A 157 -0.24 -29.09 5.71
C GLN A 157 0.21 -27.91 4.86
N LYS A 158 -0.41 -27.76 3.68
CA LYS A 158 -0.10 -26.67 2.75
C LYS A 158 -0.48 -25.32 3.30
N GLY A 159 0.43 -24.36 3.18
CA GLY A 159 0.18 -22.96 3.44
C GLY A 159 -0.45 -22.26 2.24
N PHE A 160 -1.11 -21.13 2.51
CA PHE A 160 -1.74 -20.30 1.49
C PHE A 160 -1.54 -18.82 1.79
N LYS A 161 -1.31 -18.03 0.73
CA LYS A 161 -1.19 -16.58 0.80
C LYS A 161 -2.08 -15.90 -0.24
N MET A 162 -2.46 -14.66 0.02
CA MET A 162 -3.18 -13.80 -0.91
C MET A 162 -2.39 -12.51 -1.09
N GLY A 163 -1.71 -12.37 -2.22
CA GLY A 163 -0.68 -11.35 -2.40
C GLY A 163 0.41 -11.51 -1.34
N GLU A 164 0.67 -10.44 -0.57
CA GLU A 164 1.66 -10.45 0.52
C GLU A 164 1.11 -11.00 1.84
N LYS A 165 -0.22 -11.17 1.97
CA LYS A 165 -0.84 -11.61 3.22
C LYS A 165 -0.88 -13.12 3.29
N VAL A 166 -0.29 -13.70 4.33
CA VAL A 166 -0.43 -15.14 4.65
C VAL A 166 -1.81 -15.39 5.26
N ILE A 167 -2.59 -16.28 4.62
CA ILE A 167 -3.88 -16.76 5.12
C ILE A 167 -3.68 -17.90 6.10
N ARG A 168 -2.77 -18.83 5.76
CA ARG A 168 -2.39 -19.98 6.59
C ARG A 168 -0.94 -20.35 6.33
N PHE A 169 -0.15 -20.50 7.38
CA PHE A 169 1.23 -20.96 7.30
C PHE A 169 1.30 -22.44 6.85
N SER A 170 2.33 -22.81 6.08
CA SER A 170 2.63 -24.22 5.85
C SER A 170 3.12 -24.87 7.14
N MET A 171 2.54 -25.97 7.54
CA MET A 171 3.03 -26.78 8.67
C MET A 171 4.10 -27.74 8.16
N VAL A 172 5.33 -27.57 8.64
CA VAL A 172 6.51 -28.22 8.08
C VAL A 172 7.35 -28.92 9.12
N GLN A 173 8.15 -29.89 8.63
CA GLN A 173 9.27 -30.47 9.35
C GLN A 173 10.55 -29.89 8.77
N VAL A 174 11.45 -29.45 9.63
CA VAL A 174 12.72 -28.77 9.28
C VAL A 174 13.88 -29.67 9.70
N ALA A 175 14.91 -29.74 8.85
CA ALA A 175 16.16 -30.41 9.16
C ALA A 175 17.20 -29.43 9.69
N ASN A 176 18.08 -29.88 10.59
CA ASN A 176 19.32 -29.27 11.11
C ASN A 176 19.17 -27.83 11.65
#